data_7029d9760ddb6f87a4ad3f94fe90de40
#
_entry.id   7029d9760ddb6f87a4ad3f94fe90de40
#
_cell.length_a   1.000
_cell.length_b   1.000
_cell.length_c   1.000
_cell.angle_alpha   90.00
_cell.angle_beta   90.00
_cell.angle_gamma   90.00
#
_symmetry.space_group_name_H-M   'P 1'
#
loop_
_entity.id
_entity.type
_entity.pdbx_description
1 polymer ?
#
loop_
_entity_poly.entity_id
_entity_poly.type
_entity_poly.pdbx_seq_one_letter_code
_entity_poly.pdbx_strand_id
1 'polypeptide(L)'
;MNKHNEMRSGVLYTFFAFFIWGFLTIYWKWLGSVDSGEVLTHRIVWAFVFMLVVILMRREFGTLRNQTEWLIQQPVQLLLVLASSISISANWIIYVWAVAHAHVIEASLGLYIIPLVSMLMGILFLKEHAGAWELISIALAIIGVLVMTFHFGHIPWLALALAATSGVYSLCKKFVVFEAYVGMTIETMLMVPFAVIVLVVNGIRTPESITLFSGSTGLLLVGAGVLTALPLIWFAEGAKRIPLTMIGFFQYMTPSAAFLIGLFVFHEPIDRIQLLSFLFIWLSIVVYAWSEWAKASVKMRTADSS
;
A
#
# COMPACT_ATOMS: atom_id res chain seq x y z
N MET A 1 19.27 -8.88 -17.14
CA MET A 1 18.01 -9.66 -17.05
C MET A 1 17.12 -9.26 -18.22
N ASN A 2 16.39 -10.18 -18.85
CA ASN A 2 15.56 -9.84 -20.02
C ASN A 2 14.37 -8.99 -19.54
N LYS A 3 14.04 -7.88 -20.23
CA LYS A 3 12.94 -6.93 -19.89
C LYS A 3 11.59 -7.63 -19.63
N HIS A 4 11.37 -8.77 -20.30
CA HIS A 4 10.18 -9.59 -20.09
C HIS A 4 10.17 -10.26 -18.70
N ASN A 5 11.32 -10.75 -18.23
CA ASN A 5 11.43 -11.37 -16.90
C ASN A 5 11.33 -10.33 -15.78
N GLU A 6 11.80 -9.10 -16.00
CA GLU A 6 11.63 -7.99 -15.04
C GLU A 6 10.16 -7.63 -14.85
N MET A 7 9.42 -7.52 -15.95
CA MET A 7 8.00 -7.22 -15.89
C MET A 7 7.21 -8.35 -15.20
N ARG A 8 7.50 -9.63 -15.49
CA ARG A 8 6.83 -10.77 -14.81
C ARG A 8 7.11 -10.77 -13.31
N SER A 9 8.35 -10.54 -12.89
CA SER A 9 8.68 -10.45 -11.47
C SER A 9 8.03 -9.24 -10.81
N GLY A 10 7.95 -8.09 -11.50
CA GLY A 10 7.23 -6.91 -11.00
C GLY A 10 5.75 -7.18 -10.76
N VAL A 11 5.08 -7.88 -11.68
CA VAL A 11 3.68 -8.32 -11.54
C VAL A 11 3.52 -9.24 -10.32
N LEU A 12 4.41 -10.24 -10.16
CA LEU A 12 4.34 -11.17 -9.02
C LEU A 12 4.55 -10.45 -7.68
N TYR A 13 5.55 -9.59 -7.58
CA TYR A 13 5.79 -8.80 -6.37
C TYR A 13 4.58 -7.94 -6.00
N THR A 14 4.01 -7.25 -6.98
CA THR A 14 2.83 -6.40 -6.77
C THR A 14 1.61 -7.22 -6.37
N PHE A 15 1.36 -8.35 -7.05
CA PHE A 15 0.27 -9.26 -6.72
C PHE A 15 0.36 -9.74 -5.27
N PHE A 16 1.51 -10.28 -4.85
CA PHE A 16 1.66 -10.80 -3.48
C PHE A 16 1.58 -9.69 -2.43
N ALA A 17 2.06 -8.48 -2.71
CA ALA A 17 1.92 -7.35 -1.81
C ALA A 17 0.44 -7.04 -1.52
N PHE A 18 -0.38 -6.85 -2.56
CA PHE A 18 -1.79 -6.53 -2.40
C PHE A 18 -2.65 -7.70 -1.96
N PHE A 19 -2.26 -8.93 -2.31
CA PHE A 19 -2.87 -10.14 -1.78
C PHE A 19 -2.75 -10.19 -0.25
N ILE A 20 -1.54 -10.05 0.31
CA ILE A 20 -1.35 -10.03 1.76
C ILE A 20 -2.14 -8.86 2.38
N TRP A 21 -2.03 -7.64 1.84
CA TRP A 21 -2.78 -6.50 2.39
C TRP A 21 -4.30 -6.72 2.39
N GLY A 22 -4.85 -7.41 1.39
CA GLY A 22 -6.26 -7.77 1.37
C GLY A 22 -6.67 -8.68 2.53
N PHE A 23 -5.85 -9.67 2.84
CA PHE A 23 -6.10 -10.62 3.93
C PHE A 23 -5.75 -10.08 5.33
N LEU A 24 -5.02 -8.98 5.43
CA LEU A 24 -4.73 -8.35 6.72
C LEU A 24 -5.98 -7.88 7.46
N THR A 25 -7.11 -7.73 6.80
CA THR A 25 -8.41 -7.45 7.44
C THR A 25 -8.73 -8.47 8.55
N ILE A 26 -8.42 -9.76 8.32
CA ILE A 26 -8.61 -10.82 9.32
C ILE A 26 -7.64 -10.61 10.50
N TYR A 27 -6.38 -10.28 10.18
CA TYR A 27 -5.35 -10.07 11.19
C TYR A 27 -5.66 -8.88 12.11
N TRP A 28 -6.12 -7.77 11.53
CA TRP A 28 -6.50 -6.59 12.30
C TRP A 28 -7.69 -6.85 13.20
N LYS A 29 -8.62 -7.73 12.82
CA LYS A 29 -9.73 -8.12 13.67
C LYS A 29 -9.28 -8.86 14.94
N TRP A 30 -8.21 -9.65 14.87
CA TRP A 30 -7.60 -10.30 16.05
C TRP A 30 -6.94 -9.30 17.01
N LEU A 31 -6.53 -8.14 16.51
CA LEU A 31 -6.00 -7.02 17.30
C LEU A 31 -7.06 -5.98 17.69
N GLY A 32 -8.34 -6.25 17.43
CA GLY A 32 -9.42 -5.29 17.62
C GLY A 32 -9.67 -4.84 19.06
N SER A 33 -9.09 -5.52 20.05
CA SER A 33 -9.10 -5.11 21.47
C SER A 33 -7.98 -4.14 21.83
N VAL A 34 -6.99 -3.95 20.95
CA VAL A 34 -5.84 -3.05 21.15
C VAL A 34 -6.14 -1.70 20.52
N ASP A 35 -5.74 -0.62 21.16
CA ASP A 35 -5.86 0.73 20.61
C ASP A 35 -5.16 0.82 19.25
N SER A 36 -5.83 1.44 18.28
CA SER A 36 -5.31 1.53 16.90
C SER A 36 -4.01 2.34 16.79
N GLY A 37 -3.79 3.32 17.66
CA GLY A 37 -2.54 4.07 17.76
C GLY A 37 -1.41 3.21 18.32
N GLU A 38 -1.69 2.34 19.30
CA GLU A 38 -0.72 1.37 19.81
C GLU A 38 -0.34 0.36 18.72
N VAL A 39 -1.33 -0.21 18.01
CA VAL A 39 -1.07 -1.10 16.88
C VAL A 39 -0.18 -0.42 15.83
N LEU A 40 -0.45 0.84 15.49
CA LEU A 40 0.35 1.60 14.52
C LEU A 40 1.80 1.75 14.96
N THR A 41 2.02 2.16 16.21
CA THR A 41 3.38 2.37 16.73
C THR A 41 4.17 1.06 16.80
N HIS A 42 3.55 -0.03 17.23
CA HIS A 42 4.15 -1.36 17.19
C HIS A 42 4.47 -1.82 15.76
N ARG A 43 3.58 -1.58 14.80
CA ARG A 43 3.85 -1.89 13.37
C ARG A 43 5.13 -1.23 12.86
N ILE A 44 5.34 0.04 13.20
CA ILE A 44 6.54 0.80 12.79
C ILE A 44 7.79 0.24 13.44
N VAL A 45 7.77 0.06 14.77
CA VAL A 45 8.93 -0.42 15.53
C VAL A 45 9.32 -1.83 15.09
N TRP A 46 8.35 -2.74 15.01
CA TRP A 46 8.62 -4.14 14.63
C TRP A 46 8.93 -4.29 13.13
N ALA A 47 8.40 -3.42 12.27
CA ALA A 47 8.84 -3.37 10.87
C ALA A 47 10.32 -2.99 10.77
N PHE A 48 10.78 -2.01 11.54
CA PHE A 48 12.20 -1.64 11.58
C PHE A 48 13.07 -2.77 12.13
N VAL A 49 12.68 -3.39 13.26
CA VAL A 49 13.39 -4.55 13.81
C VAL A 49 13.49 -5.67 12.78
N PHE A 50 12.39 -5.99 12.11
CA PHE A 50 12.37 -6.97 11.02
C PHE A 50 13.35 -6.60 9.90
N MET A 51 13.36 -5.33 9.48
CA MET A 51 14.28 -4.86 8.43
C MET A 51 15.75 -4.97 8.87
N LEU A 52 16.08 -4.68 10.14
CA LEU A 52 17.41 -4.90 10.68
C LEU A 52 17.81 -6.38 10.65
N VAL A 53 16.87 -7.28 10.98
CA VAL A 53 17.10 -8.73 10.87
C VAL A 53 17.36 -9.14 9.42
N VAL A 54 16.60 -8.62 8.47
CA VAL A 54 16.81 -8.85 7.02
C VAL A 54 18.20 -8.40 6.59
N ILE A 55 18.63 -7.18 6.96
CA ILE A 55 19.97 -6.64 6.66
C ILE A 55 21.06 -7.51 7.28
N LEU A 56 20.87 -7.96 8.54
CA LEU A 56 21.80 -8.84 9.24
C LEU A 56 21.94 -10.20 8.54
N MET A 57 20.82 -10.84 8.20
CA MET A 57 20.81 -12.14 7.51
C MET A 57 21.48 -12.07 6.13
N ARG A 58 21.29 -10.97 5.43
CA ARG A 58 21.91 -10.69 4.12
C ARG A 58 23.37 -10.25 4.24
N ARG A 59 23.87 -9.98 5.45
CA ARG A 59 25.21 -9.44 5.73
C ARG A 59 25.52 -8.12 5.02
N GLU A 60 24.50 -7.26 4.88
CA GLU A 60 24.54 -6.06 4.05
C GLU A 60 24.58 -4.75 4.85
N PHE A 61 25.10 -4.76 6.08
CA PHE A 61 25.30 -3.53 6.87
C PHE A 61 26.22 -2.53 6.17
N GLY A 62 27.26 -3.01 5.47
CA GLY A 62 28.13 -2.16 4.66
C GLY A 62 27.38 -1.47 3.53
N THR A 63 26.52 -2.20 2.84
CA THR A 63 25.63 -1.65 1.78
C THR A 63 24.71 -0.60 2.34
N LEU A 64 24.02 -0.87 3.48
CA LEU A 64 23.13 0.09 4.13
C LEU A 64 23.88 1.38 4.50
N ARG A 65 25.06 1.27 5.13
CA ARG A 65 25.88 2.41 5.51
C ARG A 65 26.30 3.23 4.29
N ASN A 66 26.88 2.59 3.27
CA ASN A 66 27.37 3.26 2.08
C ASN A 66 26.23 3.96 1.33
N GLN A 67 25.05 3.32 1.23
CA GLN A 67 23.88 3.91 0.58
C GLN A 67 23.29 5.06 1.39
N THR A 68 23.33 5.01 2.73
CA THR A 68 22.91 6.11 3.58
C THR A 68 23.88 7.31 3.46
N GLU A 69 25.19 7.08 3.47
CA GLU A 69 26.18 8.13 3.26
C GLU A 69 26.04 8.76 1.86
N TRP A 70 25.81 7.96 0.83
CA TRP A 70 25.55 8.42 -0.52
C TRP A 70 24.24 9.23 -0.60
N LEU A 71 23.17 8.79 0.07
CA LEU A 71 21.87 9.46 0.09
C LEU A 71 21.98 10.91 0.59
N ILE A 72 22.77 11.13 1.66
CA ILE A 72 22.97 12.47 2.24
C ILE A 72 23.62 13.42 1.21
N GLN A 73 24.42 12.89 0.29
CA GLN A 73 25.10 13.66 -0.77
C GLN A 73 24.22 13.87 -2.01
N GLN A 74 23.07 13.20 -2.10
CA GLN A 74 22.15 13.28 -3.24
C GLN A 74 20.82 13.94 -2.86
N PRO A 75 20.71 15.29 -2.98
CA PRO A 75 19.56 16.03 -2.44
C PRO A 75 18.22 15.60 -3.04
N VAL A 76 18.19 15.24 -4.33
CA VAL A 76 16.94 14.77 -4.98
C VAL A 76 16.50 13.41 -4.42
N GLN A 77 17.42 12.47 -4.24
CA GLN A 77 17.10 11.16 -3.67
C GLN A 77 16.73 11.26 -2.19
N LEU A 78 17.41 12.11 -1.44
CA LEU A 78 17.07 12.41 -0.05
C LEU A 78 15.65 12.98 0.05
N LEU A 79 15.31 13.94 -0.80
CA LEU A 79 13.96 14.51 -0.86
C LEU A 79 12.90 13.45 -1.19
N LEU A 80 13.17 12.54 -2.15
CA LEU A 80 12.25 11.46 -2.51
C LEU A 80 12.04 10.47 -1.36
N VAL A 81 13.09 10.09 -0.64
CA VAL A 81 13.01 9.20 0.53
C VAL A 81 12.27 9.88 1.68
N LEU A 82 12.56 11.15 1.96
CA LEU A 82 11.84 11.93 2.98
C LEU A 82 10.36 12.07 2.61
N ALA A 83 10.06 12.43 1.35
CA ALA A 83 8.70 12.56 0.87
C ALA A 83 7.94 11.24 0.94
N SER A 84 8.57 10.09 0.61
CA SER A 84 7.94 8.78 0.74
C SER A 84 7.67 8.43 2.21
N SER A 85 8.66 8.65 3.11
CA SER A 85 8.50 8.39 4.55
C SER A 85 7.41 9.25 5.18
N ILE A 86 7.39 10.55 4.88
CA ILE A 86 6.35 11.47 5.36
C ILE A 86 4.98 11.08 4.82
N SER A 87 4.88 10.77 3.52
CA SER A 87 3.61 10.43 2.88
C SER A 87 3.01 9.16 3.45
N ILE A 88 3.80 8.10 3.64
CA ILE A 88 3.27 6.85 4.21
C ILE A 88 2.94 7.01 5.70
N SER A 89 3.74 7.77 6.45
CA SER A 89 3.46 8.09 7.86
C SER A 89 2.16 8.89 7.99
N ALA A 90 2.00 9.94 7.19
CA ALA A 90 0.78 10.74 7.16
C ALA A 90 -0.44 9.90 6.78
N ASN A 91 -0.30 9.03 5.77
CA ASN A 91 -1.35 8.09 5.37
C ASN A 91 -1.81 7.22 6.54
N TRP A 92 -0.89 6.62 7.27
CA TRP A 92 -1.23 5.77 8.41
C TRP A 92 -1.83 6.55 9.58
N ILE A 93 -1.29 7.75 9.88
CA ILE A 93 -1.84 8.62 10.94
C ILE A 93 -3.27 9.05 10.59
N ILE A 94 -3.52 9.49 9.34
CA ILE A 94 -4.86 9.88 8.88
C ILE A 94 -5.82 8.71 9.00
N TYR A 95 -5.41 7.50 8.58
CA TYR A 95 -6.24 6.30 8.66
C TYR A 95 -6.59 5.95 10.11
N VAL A 96 -5.58 5.90 11.00
CA VAL A 96 -5.78 5.59 12.42
C VAL A 96 -6.64 6.67 13.10
N TRP A 97 -6.39 7.95 12.80
CA TRP A 97 -7.20 9.05 13.31
C TRP A 97 -8.66 8.93 12.85
N ALA A 98 -8.90 8.65 11.58
CA ALA A 98 -10.23 8.47 11.03
C ALA A 98 -11.00 7.34 11.74
N VAL A 99 -10.33 6.19 11.97
CA VAL A 99 -10.92 5.05 12.68
C VAL A 99 -11.22 5.42 14.13
N ALA A 100 -10.31 6.08 14.85
CA ALA A 100 -10.48 6.48 16.24
C ALA A 100 -11.61 7.51 16.46
N HIS A 101 -11.91 8.34 15.43
CA HIS A 101 -12.95 9.36 15.50
C HIS A 101 -14.24 8.97 14.75
N ALA A 102 -14.47 7.66 14.55
CA ALA A 102 -15.68 7.12 13.90
C ALA A 102 -15.89 7.54 12.43
N HIS A 103 -14.83 7.99 11.72
CA HIS A 103 -14.83 8.27 10.28
C HIS A 103 -14.45 7.05 9.43
N VAL A 104 -14.82 5.85 9.86
CA VAL A 104 -14.43 4.57 9.22
C VAL A 104 -14.94 4.48 7.78
N ILE A 105 -16.15 4.98 7.49
CA ILE A 105 -16.73 4.95 6.14
C ILE A 105 -15.91 5.82 5.19
N GLU A 106 -15.49 7.02 5.64
CA GLU A 106 -14.66 7.92 4.84
C GLU A 106 -13.26 7.37 4.61
N ALA A 107 -12.65 6.75 5.63
CA ALA A 107 -11.38 6.05 5.50
C ALA A 107 -11.48 4.88 4.50
N SER A 108 -12.57 4.12 4.55
CA SER A 108 -12.85 3.05 3.60
C SER A 108 -12.98 3.58 2.17
N LEU A 109 -13.71 4.68 1.96
CA LEU A 109 -13.80 5.33 0.66
C LEU A 109 -12.42 5.72 0.11
N GLY A 110 -11.49 6.12 0.98
CA GLY A 110 -10.09 6.39 0.61
C GLY A 110 -9.43 5.20 -0.07
N LEU A 111 -9.67 3.98 0.42
CA LEU A 111 -9.11 2.75 -0.18
C LEU A 111 -9.59 2.51 -1.62
N TYR A 112 -10.78 3.02 -1.99
CA TYR A 112 -11.30 2.94 -3.37
C TYR A 112 -10.73 4.05 -4.27
N ILE A 113 -10.42 5.22 -3.71
CA ILE A 113 -9.87 6.35 -4.45
C ILE A 113 -8.36 6.18 -4.69
N ILE A 114 -7.62 5.56 -3.77
CA ILE A 114 -6.17 5.33 -3.86
C ILE A 114 -5.74 4.73 -5.22
N PRO A 115 -6.35 3.66 -5.73
CA PRO A 115 -5.99 3.09 -7.03
C PRO A 115 -6.13 4.07 -8.18
N LEU A 116 -7.21 4.85 -8.21
CA LEU A 116 -7.43 5.87 -9.23
C LEU A 116 -6.36 6.95 -9.21
N VAL A 117 -6.00 7.43 -8.01
CA VAL A 117 -4.93 8.42 -7.86
C VAL A 117 -3.60 7.84 -8.34
N SER A 118 -3.29 6.58 -8.03
CA SER A 118 -2.07 5.91 -8.53
C SER A 118 -2.05 5.82 -10.07
N MET A 119 -3.17 5.47 -10.70
CA MET A 119 -3.29 5.44 -12.16
C MET A 119 -3.10 6.83 -12.77
N LEU A 120 -3.78 7.84 -12.22
CA LEU A 120 -3.65 9.22 -12.67
C LEU A 120 -2.23 9.75 -12.51
N MET A 121 -1.54 9.44 -11.40
CA MET A 121 -0.14 9.79 -11.20
C MET A 121 0.76 9.14 -12.27
N GLY A 122 0.51 7.89 -12.66
CA GLY A 122 1.21 7.22 -13.74
C GLY A 122 1.03 7.95 -15.08
N ILE A 123 -0.19 8.27 -15.44
CA ILE A 123 -0.50 8.95 -16.70
C ILE A 123 0.04 10.38 -16.72
N LEU A 124 -0.24 11.17 -15.67
CA LEU A 124 0.05 12.61 -15.65
C LEU A 124 1.55 12.92 -15.42
N PHE A 125 2.17 12.24 -14.45
CA PHE A 125 3.55 12.55 -14.06
C PHE A 125 4.59 11.67 -14.76
N LEU A 126 4.27 10.40 -15.00
CA LEU A 126 5.19 9.46 -15.67
C LEU A 126 4.94 9.38 -17.17
N LYS A 127 3.91 10.06 -17.67
CA LYS A 127 3.49 10.03 -19.08
C LYS A 127 3.28 8.60 -19.60
N GLU A 128 2.74 7.73 -18.75
CA GLU A 128 2.41 6.37 -19.12
C GLU A 128 1.30 6.39 -20.18
N HIS A 129 1.50 5.66 -21.26
CA HIS A 129 0.53 5.59 -22.35
C HIS A 129 -0.55 4.58 -22.00
N ALA A 130 -1.80 5.04 -21.92
CA ALA A 130 -2.97 4.20 -21.76
C ALA A 130 -3.65 3.99 -23.12
N GLY A 131 -3.80 2.74 -23.54
CA GLY A 131 -4.57 2.39 -24.74
C GLY A 131 -6.08 2.60 -24.51
N ALA A 132 -6.88 2.47 -25.59
CA ALA A 132 -8.33 2.70 -25.52
C ALA A 132 -9.04 1.81 -24.46
N TRP A 133 -8.67 0.54 -24.37
CA TRP A 133 -9.26 -0.39 -23.39
C TRP A 133 -8.85 -0.09 -21.96
N GLU A 134 -7.63 0.41 -21.75
CA GLU A 134 -7.17 0.87 -20.42
C GLU A 134 -7.92 2.13 -20.00
N LEU A 135 -8.16 3.07 -20.92
CA LEU A 135 -8.98 4.26 -20.64
C LEU A 135 -10.43 3.89 -20.30
N ILE A 136 -11.02 2.91 -21.00
CA ILE A 136 -12.34 2.37 -20.67
C ILE A 136 -12.34 1.76 -19.27
N SER A 137 -11.30 0.98 -18.93
CA SER A 137 -11.16 0.40 -17.59
C SER A 137 -11.08 1.48 -16.50
N ILE A 138 -10.27 2.52 -16.72
CA ILE A 138 -10.16 3.65 -15.79
C ILE A 138 -11.50 4.38 -15.65
N ALA A 139 -12.23 4.60 -16.76
CA ALA A 139 -13.55 5.23 -16.72
C ALA A 139 -14.56 4.39 -15.91
N LEU A 140 -14.55 3.07 -16.07
CA LEU A 140 -15.39 2.17 -15.26
C LEU A 140 -15.04 2.25 -13.77
N ALA A 141 -13.75 2.29 -13.44
CA ALA A 141 -13.30 2.46 -12.06
C ALA A 141 -13.73 3.81 -11.48
N ILE A 142 -13.63 4.89 -12.26
CA ILE A 142 -14.12 6.22 -11.88
C ILE A 142 -15.62 6.19 -11.59
N ILE A 143 -16.42 5.55 -12.45
CA ILE A 143 -17.87 5.40 -12.23
C ILE A 143 -18.11 4.68 -10.90
N GLY A 144 -17.44 3.56 -10.63
CA GLY A 144 -17.58 2.82 -9.38
C GLY A 144 -17.27 3.69 -8.16
N VAL A 145 -16.17 4.45 -8.18
CA VAL A 145 -15.80 5.37 -7.09
C VAL A 145 -16.81 6.52 -6.95
N LEU A 146 -17.28 7.09 -8.05
CA LEU A 146 -18.27 8.17 -8.01
C LEU A 146 -19.60 7.69 -7.43
N VAL A 147 -20.07 6.49 -7.77
CA VAL A 147 -21.28 5.88 -7.19
C VAL A 147 -21.16 5.86 -5.66
N MET A 148 -20.03 5.41 -5.13
CA MET A 148 -19.76 5.37 -3.69
C MET A 148 -19.65 6.77 -3.08
N THR A 149 -18.95 7.69 -3.76
CA THR A 149 -18.75 9.08 -3.30
C THR A 149 -20.05 9.86 -3.22
N PHE A 150 -20.92 9.75 -4.24
CA PHE A 150 -22.22 10.42 -4.22
C PHE A 150 -23.15 9.87 -3.13
N HIS A 151 -23.08 8.59 -2.86
CA HIS A 151 -23.82 7.99 -1.75
C HIS A 151 -23.38 8.55 -0.39
N PHE A 152 -22.09 8.89 -0.26
CA PHE A 152 -21.54 9.47 0.97
C PHE A 152 -22.13 10.85 1.31
N GLY A 153 -22.56 11.63 0.31
CA GLY A 153 -23.36 12.85 0.47
C GLY A 153 -22.59 14.13 0.78
N HIS A 154 -21.29 14.07 1.03
CA HIS A 154 -20.43 15.25 1.20
C HIS A 154 -19.00 14.99 0.67
N ILE A 155 -18.18 16.06 0.57
CA ILE A 155 -16.80 15.91 0.10
C ILE A 155 -15.99 15.12 1.12
N PRO A 156 -15.44 13.93 0.74
CA PRO A 156 -14.74 13.05 1.65
C PRO A 156 -13.25 13.45 1.80
N TRP A 157 -12.98 14.49 2.58
CA TRP A 157 -11.63 15.06 2.70
C TRP A 157 -10.59 14.08 3.22
N LEU A 158 -10.96 13.22 4.19
CA LEU A 158 -10.05 12.19 4.70
C LEU A 158 -9.72 11.14 3.62
N ALA A 159 -10.72 10.74 2.83
CA ALA A 159 -10.52 9.83 1.71
C ALA A 159 -9.57 10.42 0.65
N LEU A 160 -9.76 11.70 0.31
CA LEU A 160 -8.88 12.40 -0.62
C LEU A 160 -7.46 12.56 -0.07
N ALA A 161 -7.30 12.86 1.22
CA ALA A 161 -6.00 12.96 1.88
C ALA A 161 -5.27 11.60 1.91
N LEU A 162 -5.98 10.50 2.21
CA LEU A 162 -5.46 9.13 2.13
C LEU A 162 -5.01 8.79 0.71
N ALA A 163 -5.80 9.13 -0.29
CA ALA A 163 -5.48 8.84 -1.68
C ALA A 163 -4.29 9.69 -2.17
N ALA A 164 -4.23 10.97 -1.83
CA ALA A 164 -3.14 11.85 -2.19
C ALA A 164 -1.81 11.40 -1.57
N THR A 165 -1.79 11.10 -0.27
CA THR A 165 -0.58 10.62 0.42
C THR A 165 -0.11 9.27 -0.13
N SER A 166 -1.03 8.34 -0.41
CA SER A 166 -0.70 7.06 -1.03
C SER A 166 -0.17 7.21 -2.46
N GLY A 167 -0.76 8.12 -3.27
CA GLY A 167 -0.31 8.42 -4.63
C GLY A 167 1.11 9.02 -4.64
N VAL A 168 1.39 9.98 -3.76
CA VAL A 168 2.74 10.56 -3.61
C VAL A 168 3.74 9.49 -3.20
N TYR A 169 3.40 8.63 -2.22
CA TYR A 169 4.23 7.51 -1.83
C TYR A 169 4.56 6.60 -3.01
N SER A 170 3.55 6.18 -3.76
CA SER A 170 3.70 5.31 -4.92
C SER A 170 4.58 5.94 -6.01
N LEU A 171 4.41 7.25 -6.25
CA LEU A 171 5.21 8.01 -7.21
C LEU A 171 6.68 8.11 -6.75
N CYS A 172 6.93 8.44 -5.48
CA CYS A 172 8.29 8.50 -4.93
C CYS A 172 9.01 7.15 -5.07
N LYS A 173 8.32 6.04 -4.79
CA LYS A 173 8.89 4.68 -4.93
C LYS A 173 9.31 4.34 -6.34
N LYS A 174 8.73 4.96 -7.35
CA LYS A 174 9.12 4.81 -8.75
C LYS A 174 10.50 5.38 -9.05
N PHE A 175 10.88 6.46 -8.37
CA PHE A 175 12.11 7.21 -8.62
C PHE A 175 13.25 6.93 -7.63
N VAL A 176 12.96 6.28 -6.49
CA VAL A 176 13.99 5.90 -5.53
C VAL A 176 14.87 4.79 -6.12
N VAL A 177 16.19 5.04 -6.17
CA VAL A 177 17.15 4.12 -6.83
C VAL A 177 17.66 2.99 -5.94
N PHE A 178 17.46 3.07 -4.61
CA PHE A 178 17.90 2.04 -3.68
C PHE A 178 17.20 0.70 -3.92
N GLU A 179 17.84 -0.39 -3.52
CA GLU A 179 17.14 -1.67 -3.40
C GLU A 179 16.01 -1.56 -2.38
N ALA A 180 14.90 -2.27 -2.62
CA ALA A 180 13.67 -2.07 -1.84
C ALA A 180 13.88 -2.28 -0.34
N TYR A 181 14.68 -3.28 0.06
CA TYR A 181 14.95 -3.54 1.48
C TYR A 181 15.82 -2.45 2.13
N VAL A 182 16.79 -1.86 1.43
CA VAL A 182 17.58 -0.74 1.96
C VAL A 182 16.70 0.50 2.10
N GLY A 183 15.96 0.85 1.04
CA GLY A 183 15.02 1.97 1.07
C GLY A 183 14.00 1.85 2.19
N MET A 184 13.42 0.65 2.39
CA MET A 184 12.47 0.38 3.47
C MET A 184 13.12 0.49 4.86
N THR A 185 14.38 0.03 5.01
CA THR A 185 15.12 0.17 6.27
C THR A 185 15.35 1.65 6.62
N ILE A 186 15.74 2.47 5.65
CA ILE A 186 15.95 3.90 5.85
C ILE A 186 14.61 4.60 6.20
N GLU A 187 13.53 4.29 5.49
CA GLU A 187 12.21 4.86 5.76
C GLU A 187 11.70 4.51 7.16
N THR A 188 11.78 3.24 7.55
CA THR A 188 11.37 2.82 8.90
C THR A 188 12.28 3.42 9.98
N MET A 189 13.58 3.54 9.73
CA MET A 189 14.53 4.20 10.63
C MET A 189 14.15 5.67 10.89
N LEU A 190 13.64 6.38 9.88
CA LEU A 190 13.19 7.76 10.03
C LEU A 190 11.89 7.86 10.86
N MET A 191 11.03 6.83 10.82
CA MET A 191 9.75 6.80 11.52
C MET A 191 9.86 6.33 12.98
N VAL A 192 10.81 5.44 13.28
CA VAL A 192 10.97 4.80 14.59
C VAL A 192 11.09 5.80 15.75
N PRO A 193 11.88 6.91 15.69
CA PRO A 193 11.98 7.84 16.80
C PRO A 193 10.61 8.38 17.24
N PHE A 194 9.74 8.72 16.28
CA PHE A 194 8.39 9.19 16.56
C PHE A 194 7.51 8.10 17.17
N ALA A 195 7.57 6.89 16.62
CA ALA A 195 6.83 5.75 17.16
C ALA A 195 7.26 5.42 18.60
N VAL A 196 8.57 5.42 18.89
CA VAL A 196 9.08 5.17 20.25
C VAL A 196 8.67 6.27 21.23
N ILE A 197 8.70 7.54 20.82
CA ILE A 197 8.21 8.65 21.65
C ILE A 197 6.74 8.43 22.01
N VAL A 198 5.88 8.08 21.05
CA VAL A 198 4.46 7.81 21.29
C VAL A 198 4.27 6.63 22.25
N LEU A 199 5.00 5.53 22.06
CA LEU A 199 4.93 4.36 22.96
C LEU A 199 5.35 4.72 24.39
N VAL A 200 6.44 5.49 24.55
CA VAL A 200 6.92 5.90 25.88
C VAL A 200 5.91 6.84 26.56
N VAL A 201 5.38 7.82 25.82
CA VAL A 201 4.40 8.77 26.35
C VAL A 201 3.11 8.04 26.76
N ASN A 202 2.62 7.12 25.94
CA ASN A 202 1.43 6.32 26.26
C ASN A 202 1.70 5.40 27.46
N GLY A 203 2.86 4.75 27.53
CA GLY A 203 3.25 3.92 28.65
C GLY A 203 3.36 4.67 29.98
N ILE A 204 3.75 5.95 29.96
CA ILE A 204 3.76 6.80 31.16
C ILE A 204 2.34 7.21 31.57
N ARG A 205 1.47 7.53 30.59
CA ARG A 205 0.11 8.03 30.84
C ARG A 205 -0.86 6.93 31.24
N THR A 206 -0.74 5.77 30.63
CA THR A 206 -1.62 4.61 30.79
C THR A 206 -0.79 3.33 30.86
N PRO A 207 -0.14 3.02 32.00
CA PRO A 207 0.73 1.84 32.13
C PRO A 207 0.02 0.52 31.82
N GLU A 208 -1.29 0.46 32.02
CA GLU A 208 -2.13 -0.71 31.76
C GLU A 208 -2.36 -0.97 30.25
N SER A 209 -2.10 0.01 29.39
CA SER A 209 -2.28 -0.09 27.95
C SER A 209 -1.10 -0.76 27.23
N ILE A 210 0.03 -1.01 27.89
CA ILE A 210 1.18 -1.68 27.29
C ILE A 210 0.89 -3.17 27.16
N THR A 211 0.34 -3.57 26.02
CA THR A 211 -0.04 -4.96 25.75
C THR A 211 1.11 -5.83 25.20
N LEU A 212 2.32 -5.26 25.03
CA LEU A 212 3.48 -5.94 24.47
C LEU A 212 3.82 -7.27 25.16
N PHE A 213 3.57 -7.39 26.45
CA PHE A 213 3.91 -8.56 27.25
C PHE A 213 2.70 -9.48 27.54
N SER A 214 1.54 -9.20 26.97
CA SER A 214 0.33 -9.99 27.19
C SER A 214 0.21 -11.16 26.18
N GLY A 215 0.99 -12.22 26.38
CA GLY A 215 0.79 -13.52 25.72
C GLY A 215 0.64 -13.46 24.19
N SER A 216 -0.50 -13.90 23.67
CA SER A 216 -0.79 -13.97 22.22
C SER A 216 -0.88 -12.59 21.57
N THR A 217 -1.35 -11.56 22.25
CA THR A 217 -1.46 -10.19 21.72
C THR A 217 -0.08 -9.60 21.43
N GLY A 218 0.90 -9.81 22.32
CA GLY A 218 2.28 -9.37 22.06
C GLY A 218 2.87 -10.00 20.80
N LEU A 219 2.65 -11.30 20.57
CA LEU A 219 3.08 -11.97 19.34
C LEU A 219 2.39 -11.41 18.09
N LEU A 220 1.11 -11.08 18.18
CA LEU A 220 0.38 -10.41 17.09
C LEU A 220 0.93 -9.01 16.81
N LEU A 221 1.30 -8.23 17.83
CA LEU A 221 1.91 -6.92 17.63
C LEU A 221 3.29 -7.02 16.95
N VAL A 222 4.11 -8.00 17.32
CA VAL A 222 5.38 -8.30 16.63
C VAL A 222 5.13 -8.69 15.18
N GLY A 223 4.20 -9.62 14.94
CA GLY A 223 3.82 -10.08 13.60
C GLY A 223 3.27 -8.96 12.72
N ALA A 224 2.59 -7.96 13.29
CA ALA A 224 2.10 -6.80 12.58
C ALA A 224 3.22 -6.01 11.88
N GLY A 225 4.42 -5.94 12.47
CA GLY A 225 5.60 -5.34 11.84
C GLY A 225 6.05 -6.11 10.60
N VAL A 226 6.16 -7.43 10.68
CA VAL A 226 6.53 -8.29 9.55
C VAL A 226 5.53 -8.17 8.42
N LEU A 227 4.22 -8.28 8.74
CA LEU A 227 3.11 -8.18 7.79
C LEU A 227 2.96 -6.76 7.21
N THR A 228 3.59 -5.77 7.80
CA THR A 228 3.72 -4.42 7.24
C THR A 228 4.93 -4.31 6.31
N ALA A 229 6.12 -4.73 6.77
CA ALA A 229 7.37 -4.53 6.05
C ALA A 229 7.46 -5.40 4.77
N LEU A 230 7.06 -6.66 4.84
CA LEU A 230 7.20 -7.60 3.72
C LEU A 230 6.40 -7.17 2.48
N PRO A 231 5.10 -6.84 2.57
CA PRO A 231 4.36 -6.33 1.41
C PRO A 231 4.89 -4.99 0.90
N LEU A 232 5.40 -4.11 1.78
CA LEU A 232 6.00 -2.84 1.37
C LEU A 232 7.29 -3.02 0.57
N ILE A 233 8.13 -4.01 0.91
CA ILE A 233 9.29 -4.41 0.11
C ILE A 233 8.83 -4.87 -1.28
N TRP A 234 7.87 -5.79 -1.33
CA TRP A 234 7.33 -6.30 -2.60
C TRP A 234 6.67 -5.21 -3.43
N PHE A 235 5.90 -4.32 -2.80
CA PHE A 235 5.35 -3.16 -3.48
C PHE A 235 6.45 -2.28 -4.11
N ALA A 236 7.51 -1.97 -3.35
CA ALA A 236 8.63 -1.17 -3.84
C ALA A 236 9.38 -1.86 -5.00
N GLU A 237 9.57 -3.18 -4.93
CA GLU A 237 10.13 -3.97 -6.01
C GLU A 237 9.23 -3.99 -7.26
N GLY A 238 7.91 -4.09 -7.05
CA GLY A 238 6.92 -4.00 -8.11
C GLY A 238 6.91 -2.62 -8.77
N ALA A 239 6.86 -1.56 -7.96
CA ALA A 239 6.80 -0.18 -8.43
C ALA A 239 7.96 0.20 -9.37
N LYS A 240 9.13 -0.39 -9.17
CA LYS A 240 10.29 -0.18 -10.05
C LYS A 240 10.19 -0.88 -11.40
N ARG A 241 9.40 -1.95 -11.51
CA ARG A 241 9.40 -2.87 -12.65
C ARG A 241 8.18 -2.76 -13.55
N ILE A 242 7.03 -2.33 -13.02
CA ILE A 242 5.79 -2.23 -13.78
C ILE A 242 5.24 -0.81 -13.77
N PRO A 243 4.39 -0.43 -14.75
CA PRO A 243 3.74 0.88 -14.79
C PRO A 243 2.92 1.16 -13.52
N LEU A 244 2.86 2.43 -13.11
CA LEU A 244 2.07 2.85 -11.96
C LEU A 244 0.57 2.69 -12.20
N THR A 245 0.13 2.83 -13.46
CA THR A 245 -1.23 2.51 -13.89
C THR A 245 -1.59 1.05 -13.59
N MET A 246 -0.70 0.10 -13.92
CA MET A 246 -0.89 -1.33 -13.62
C MET A 246 -0.94 -1.58 -12.10
N ILE A 247 -0.09 -0.93 -11.32
CA ILE A 247 -0.11 -0.99 -9.85
C ILE A 247 -1.48 -0.55 -9.32
N GLY A 248 -2.03 0.54 -9.86
CA GLY A 248 -3.37 1.01 -9.49
C GLY A 248 -4.44 -0.07 -9.65
N PHE A 249 -4.43 -0.86 -10.71
CA PHE A 249 -5.37 -1.99 -10.84
C PHE A 249 -5.14 -3.08 -9.78
N PHE A 250 -3.88 -3.41 -9.47
CA PHE A 250 -3.59 -4.36 -8.39
C PHE A 250 -4.02 -3.85 -7.01
N GLN A 251 -3.98 -2.53 -6.77
CA GLN A 251 -4.44 -1.93 -5.51
C GLN A 251 -5.90 -2.24 -5.19
N TYR A 252 -6.76 -2.42 -6.21
CA TYR A 252 -8.15 -2.81 -5.99
C TYR A 252 -8.32 -4.22 -5.38
N MET A 253 -7.28 -5.05 -5.37
CA MET A 253 -7.33 -6.36 -4.69
C MET A 253 -7.58 -6.20 -3.19
N THR A 254 -6.99 -5.17 -2.56
CA THR A 254 -7.13 -4.93 -1.11
C THR A 254 -8.59 -4.65 -0.72
N PRO A 255 -9.28 -3.63 -1.25
CA PRO A 255 -10.68 -3.39 -0.90
C PRO A 255 -11.61 -4.51 -1.38
N SER A 256 -11.29 -5.18 -2.52
CA SER A 256 -12.08 -6.33 -2.98
C SER A 256 -11.99 -7.52 -2.02
N ALA A 257 -10.78 -7.85 -1.55
CA ALA A 257 -10.59 -8.92 -0.57
C ALA A 257 -11.25 -8.56 0.77
N ALA A 258 -11.09 -7.31 1.24
CA ALA A 258 -11.74 -6.84 2.46
C ALA A 258 -13.28 -6.95 2.37
N PHE A 259 -13.87 -6.57 1.23
CA PHE A 259 -15.31 -6.71 0.99
C PHE A 259 -15.76 -8.18 1.01
N LEU A 260 -15.05 -9.06 0.32
CA LEU A 260 -15.38 -10.49 0.28
C LEU A 260 -15.21 -11.14 1.67
N ILE A 261 -14.19 -10.77 2.43
CA ILE A 261 -13.99 -11.23 3.80
C ILE A 261 -15.11 -10.72 4.71
N GLY A 262 -15.48 -9.43 4.62
CA GLY A 262 -16.61 -8.86 5.34
C GLY A 262 -17.89 -9.65 5.09
N LEU A 263 -18.18 -9.91 3.83
CA LEU A 263 -19.38 -10.64 3.41
C LEU A 263 -19.38 -12.11 3.83
N PHE A 264 -18.35 -12.88 3.48
CA PHE A 264 -18.37 -14.34 3.61
C PHE A 264 -17.80 -14.85 4.93
N VAL A 265 -16.90 -14.10 5.57
CA VAL A 265 -16.26 -14.53 6.82
C VAL A 265 -16.90 -13.85 8.02
N PHE A 266 -17.22 -12.55 7.91
CA PHE A 266 -17.79 -11.77 9.01
C PHE A 266 -19.31 -11.63 8.93
N HIS A 267 -19.93 -12.07 7.81
CA HIS A 267 -21.36 -12.01 7.57
C HIS A 267 -21.96 -10.61 7.72
N GLU A 268 -21.19 -9.59 7.29
CA GLU A 268 -21.63 -8.20 7.33
C GLU A 268 -22.77 -7.95 6.34
N PRO A 269 -23.76 -7.11 6.69
CA PRO A 269 -24.87 -6.80 5.77
C PRO A 269 -24.34 -6.06 4.53
N ILE A 270 -24.82 -6.47 3.35
CA ILE A 270 -24.42 -5.86 2.09
C ILE A 270 -25.19 -4.55 1.87
N ASP A 271 -24.46 -3.47 1.68
CA ASP A 271 -25.02 -2.26 1.09
C ASP A 271 -25.11 -2.40 -0.44
N ARG A 272 -26.32 -2.18 -1.00
CA ARG A 272 -26.58 -2.27 -2.45
C ARG A 272 -25.72 -1.33 -3.27
N ILE A 273 -25.44 -0.13 -2.76
CA ILE A 273 -24.64 0.88 -3.45
C ILE A 273 -23.17 0.48 -3.44
N GLN A 274 -22.70 -0.04 -2.32
CA GLN A 274 -21.36 -0.61 -2.22
C GLN A 274 -21.17 -1.78 -3.20
N LEU A 275 -22.15 -2.70 -3.29
CA LEU A 275 -22.12 -3.81 -4.25
C LEU A 275 -22.08 -3.29 -5.70
N LEU A 276 -22.91 -2.30 -6.05
CA LEU A 276 -22.93 -1.68 -7.39
C LEU A 276 -21.57 -1.04 -7.72
N SER A 277 -20.98 -0.33 -6.77
CA SER A 277 -19.63 0.25 -6.89
C SER A 277 -18.59 -0.84 -7.19
N PHE A 278 -18.61 -1.95 -6.43
CA PHE A 278 -17.70 -3.07 -6.67
C PHE A 278 -17.89 -3.73 -8.03
N LEU A 279 -19.12 -3.86 -8.51
CA LEU A 279 -19.38 -4.43 -9.84
C LEU A 279 -18.69 -3.61 -10.94
N PHE A 280 -18.74 -2.28 -10.87
CA PHE A 280 -18.01 -1.42 -11.81
C PHE A 280 -16.49 -1.58 -11.68
N ILE A 281 -15.96 -1.66 -10.45
CA ILE A 281 -14.54 -1.86 -10.18
C ILE A 281 -14.08 -3.22 -10.72
N TRP A 282 -14.81 -4.31 -10.44
CA TRP A 282 -14.46 -5.63 -10.93
C TRP A 282 -14.55 -5.73 -12.45
N LEU A 283 -15.56 -5.09 -13.07
CA LEU A 283 -15.64 -5.00 -14.53
C LEU A 283 -14.43 -4.23 -15.09
N SER A 284 -14.02 -3.15 -14.45
CA SER A 284 -12.80 -2.41 -14.78
C SER A 284 -11.57 -3.31 -14.78
N ILE A 285 -11.38 -4.11 -13.72
CA ILE A 285 -10.25 -5.05 -13.58
C ILE A 285 -10.28 -6.10 -14.70
N VAL A 286 -11.44 -6.67 -15.01
CA VAL A 286 -11.60 -7.66 -16.07
C VAL A 286 -11.25 -7.08 -17.44
N VAL A 287 -11.75 -5.87 -17.77
CA VAL A 287 -11.43 -5.19 -19.03
C VAL A 287 -9.94 -4.86 -19.13
N TYR A 288 -9.32 -4.42 -18.03
CA TYR A 288 -7.88 -4.17 -18.00
C TYR A 288 -7.06 -5.45 -18.21
N ALA A 289 -7.38 -6.51 -17.47
CA ALA A 289 -6.68 -7.80 -17.59
C ALA A 289 -6.80 -8.37 -19.01
N TRP A 290 -7.98 -8.26 -19.63
CA TRP A 290 -8.19 -8.65 -21.01
C TRP A 290 -7.34 -7.82 -21.98
N SER A 291 -7.26 -6.49 -21.79
CA SER A 291 -6.43 -5.60 -22.60
C SER A 291 -4.95 -6.00 -22.56
N GLU A 292 -4.41 -6.25 -21.37
CA GLU A 292 -3.01 -6.67 -21.19
C GLU A 292 -2.75 -8.06 -21.79
N TRP A 293 -3.68 -8.99 -21.63
CA TRP A 293 -3.58 -10.32 -22.26
C TRP A 293 -3.60 -10.22 -23.79
N ALA A 294 -4.47 -9.40 -24.38
CA ALA A 294 -4.56 -9.19 -25.81
C ALA A 294 -3.26 -8.61 -26.38
N LYS A 295 -2.67 -7.59 -25.71
CA LYS A 295 -1.36 -7.03 -26.09
C LYS A 295 -0.25 -8.07 -26.05
N ALA A 296 -0.20 -8.89 -24.99
CA ALA A 296 0.80 -9.96 -24.85
C ALA A 296 0.67 -11.00 -25.96
N SER A 297 -0.56 -11.37 -26.33
CA SER A 297 -0.85 -12.36 -27.38
C SER A 297 -0.43 -11.87 -28.78
N VAL A 298 -0.67 -10.60 -29.10
CA VAL A 298 -0.23 -9.99 -30.36
C VAL A 298 1.30 -9.98 -30.45
N LYS A 299 1.99 -9.61 -29.36
CA LYS A 299 3.44 -9.56 -29.32
C LYS A 299 4.10 -10.92 -29.49
N MET A 300 3.51 -11.99 -28.94
CA MET A 300 4.00 -13.36 -29.16
C MET A 300 3.86 -13.79 -30.62
N ARG A 301 2.71 -13.54 -31.26
CA ARG A 301 2.49 -13.88 -32.67
C ARG A 301 3.45 -13.17 -33.64
N THR A 302 3.78 -11.90 -33.36
CA THR A 302 4.74 -11.15 -34.18
C THR A 302 6.18 -11.63 -33.98
N ALA A 303 6.53 -12.15 -32.80
CA ALA A 303 7.86 -12.72 -32.53
C ALA A 303 8.06 -14.10 -33.18
N ASP A 304 6.99 -14.89 -33.33
CA ASP A 304 7.03 -16.20 -33.98
C ASP A 304 7.03 -16.11 -35.53
N SER A 305 6.70 -14.93 -36.09
CA SER A 305 6.67 -14.65 -37.53
C SER A 305 7.92 -13.97 -38.09
N SER A 306 8.88 -13.61 -37.22
CA SER A 306 10.17 -13.00 -37.54
C SER A 306 11.32 -13.99 -37.37
#